data_6e643d2db28a4e8089b15db06308a34d
#
_entry.id   6e643d2db28a4e8089b15db06308a34d
#
_cell.length_a   1.000
_cell.length_b   1.000
_cell.length_c   1.000
_cell.angle_alpha   90.00
_cell.angle_beta   90.00
_cell.angle_gamma   90.00
#
_symmetry.space_group_name_H-M   'P 1'
#
loop_
_entity.id
_entity.type
_entity.pdbx_description
1 polymer ?
#
loop_
_entity_poly.entity_id
_entity_poly.type
_entity_poly.pdbx_seq_one_letter_code
_entity_poly.pdbx_strand_id
1 'polypeptide(L)'
;MKRNLFYALVSIKTADGFESFGKFNLGNSRKAAANIFQQMKGTPQVDRKTMLTIELVETVNELPVNLHILACTLEELAYNCRIITKEAFKLHNLKHT
;
A
#
# COMPACT_ATOMS: atom_id res chain seq x y z
N MET A 1 -2.58 13.09 -21.76
CA MET A 1 -2.14 11.73 -21.44
C MET A 1 -2.29 11.47 -19.96
N LYS A 2 -2.95 10.40 -19.60
CA LYS A 2 -3.18 10.08 -18.20
C LYS A 2 -2.01 9.30 -17.64
N ARG A 3 -1.63 9.65 -16.41
CA ARG A 3 -0.58 8.91 -15.71
C ARG A 3 -1.22 7.85 -14.84
N ASN A 4 -0.55 6.71 -14.77
CA ASN A 4 -0.92 5.70 -13.80
C ASN A 4 -0.35 6.11 -12.45
N LEU A 5 -1.18 6.06 -11.44
CA LEU A 5 -0.78 6.38 -10.08
C LEU A 5 -0.83 5.12 -9.24
N PHE A 6 0.09 5.03 -8.31
CA PHE A 6 0.20 3.90 -7.41
C PHE A 6 -0.07 4.34 -5.98
N TYR A 7 -0.79 3.53 -5.24
CA TYR A 7 -1.00 3.83 -3.82
C TYR A 7 -1.13 2.54 -3.02
N ALA A 8 -0.88 2.66 -1.73
CA ALA A 8 -1.09 1.58 -0.78
C ALA A 8 -2.40 1.84 -0.06
N LEU A 9 -3.27 0.86 -0.03
CA LEU A 9 -4.59 0.96 0.59
C LEU A 9 -4.60 0.08 1.82
N VAL A 10 -4.86 0.66 2.98
CA VAL A 10 -4.90 -0.06 4.25
C VAL A 10 -6.35 -0.25 4.65
N SER A 11 -6.70 -1.50 4.97
CA SER A 11 -8.08 -1.84 5.31
C SER A 11 -8.13 -2.62 6.61
N ILE A 12 -9.24 -2.50 7.32
CA ILE A 12 -9.49 -3.19 8.57
C ILE A 12 -10.82 -3.93 8.47
N LYS A 13 -10.86 -5.12 9.05
CA LYS A 13 -12.09 -5.90 9.06
C LYS A 13 -13.06 -5.34 10.09
N THR A 14 -14.28 -5.10 9.64
CA THR A 14 -15.37 -4.62 10.50
C THR A 14 -16.50 -5.63 10.47
N ALA A 15 -17.57 -5.34 11.19
CA ALA A 15 -18.76 -6.19 11.18
C ALA A 15 -19.35 -6.32 9.77
N ASP A 16 -19.14 -5.31 8.93
CA ASP A 16 -19.70 -5.28 7.58
C ASP A 16 -18.69 -5.68 6.51
N GLY A 17 -17.53 -6.19 6.90
CA GLY A 17 -16.48 -6.57 5.97
C GLY A 17 -15.27 -5.66 6.10
N PHE A 18 -14.40 -5.68 5.08
CA PHE A 18 -13.20 -4.86 5.10
C PHE A 18 -13.52 -3.43 4.68
N GLU A 19 -13.05 -2.48 5.46
CA GLU A 19 -13.20 -1.06 5.13
C GLU A 19 -11.83 -0.40 5.09
N SER A 20 -11.61 0.40 4.05
CA SER A 20 -10.35 1.12 3.90
C SER A 20 -10.32 2.31 4.84
N PHE A 21 -9.21 2.50 5.52
CA PHE A 21 -9.06 3.64 6.42
C PHE A 21 -7.78 4.43 6.17
N GLY A 22 -6.94 3.97 5.25
CA GLY A 22 -5.71 4.68 4.92
C GLY A 22 -5.34 4.48 3.48
N LYS A 23 -4.89 5.57 2.85
CA LYS A 23 -4.46 5.55 1.47
C LYS A 23 -3.19 6.37 1.37
N PHE A 24 -2.11 5.73 0.90
CA PHE A 24 -0.79 6.35 0.83
C PHE A 24 -0.34 6.42 -0.62
N ASN A 25 -0.14 7.63 -1.11
CA ASN A 25 0.31 7.86 -2.48
C ASN A 25 1.76 7.40 -2.63
N LEU A 26 2.02 6.53 -3.59
CA LEU A 26 3.35 6.00 -3.85
C LEU A 26 3.93 6.54 -5.17
N GLY A 27 3.28 7.53 -5.77
CA GLY A 27 3.77 8.16 -6.98
C GLY A 27 3.31 7.48 -8.25
N ASN A 28 4.02 7.75 -9.34
CA ASN A 28 3.63 7.28 -10.66
C ASN A 28 4.64 6.32 -11.29
N SER A 29 5.60 5.84 -10.52
CA SER A 29 6.60 4.89 -11.00
C SER A 29 6.27 3.49 -10.50
N ARG A 30 5.99 2.59 -11.44
CA ARG A 30 5.70 1.19 -11.08
C ARG A 30 6.89 0.55 -10.37
N LYS A 31 8.10 0.85 -10.84
CA LYS A 31 9.31 0.28 -10.24
C LYS A 31 9.50 0.76 -8.81
N ALA A 32 9.30 2.05 -8.57
CA ALA A 32 9.43 2.61 -7.23
C ALA A 32 8.37 2.05 -6.29
N ALA A 33 7.12 1.97 -6.75
CA ALA A 33 6.04 1.43 -5.95
C ALA A 33 6.28 -0.03 -5.61
N ALA A 34 6.74 -0.82 -6.59
CA ALA A 34 7.06 -2.23 -6.35
C ALA A 34 8.19 -2.39 -5.35
N ASN A 35 9.22 -1.54 -5.43
CA ASN A 35 10.33 -1.57 -4.48
C ASN A 35 9.84 -1.30 -3.06
N ILE A 36 8.96 -0.34 -2.91
CA ILE A 36 8.40 -0.02 -1.58
C ILE A 36 7.61 -1.22 -1.06
N PHE A 37 6.76 -1.78 -1.91
CA PHE A 37 5.90 -2.89 -1.50
C PHE A 37 6.70 -4.14 -1.14
N GLN A 38 7.81 -4.40 -1.84
CA GLN A 38 8.67 -5.54 -1.55
C GLN A 38 9.31 -5.49 -0.18
N GLN A 39 9.42 -4.31 0.41
CA GLN A 39 9.97 -4.15 1.76
C GLN A 39 8.95 -4.41 2.84
N MET A 40 7.70 -4.58 2.48
CA MET A 40 6.61 -4.73 3.45
C MET A 40 6.52 -6.16 3.95
N LYS A 41 5.93 -6.31 5.13
CA LYS A 41 5.74 -7.59 5.80
C LYS A 41 4.29 -7.99 5.78
N GLY A 42 4.05 -9.29 5.70
CA GLY A 42 2.71 -9.84 5.69
C GLY A 42 2.69 -11.12 4.89
N THR A 43 1.51 -11.66 4.71
CA THR A 43 1.31 -12.87 3.92
C THR A 43 0.30 -12.58 2.80
N PRO A 44 0.53 -13.11 1.59
CA PRO A 44 -0.44 -12.90 0.51
C PRO A 44 -1.73 -13.69 0.68
N GLN A 45 -1.79 -14.55 1.68
CA GLN A 45 -2.99 -15.37 1.91
C GLN A 45 -3.94 -14.67 2.87
N VAL A 46 -5.05 -14.17 2.32
CA VAL A 46 -6.11 -13.55 3.10
C VAL A 46 -7.15 -14.61 3.40
N ASP A 47 -7.47 -14.80 4.67
CA ASP A 47 -8.43 -15.80 5.10
C ASP A 47 -9.42 -15.19 6.12
N ARG A 48 -10.22 -16.04 6.74
CA ARG A 48 -11.25 -15.57 7.66
C ARG A 48 -10.71 -14.95 8.93
N LYS A 49 -9.47 -15.24 9.28
CA LYS A 49 -8.83 -14.69 10.48
C LYS A 49 -8.11 -13.39 10.20
N THR A 50 -7.99 -13.01 8.94
CA THR A 50 -7.32 -11.77 8.56
C THR A 50 -8.10 -10.56 9.06
N MET A 51 -7.43 -9.70 9.82
CA MET A 51 -8.05 -8.49 10.36
C MET A 51 -7.57 -7.23 9.68
N LEU A 52 -6.36 -7.23 9.16
CA LEU A 52 -5.74 -6.06 8.55
C LEU A 52 -5.13 -6.46 7.22
N THR A 53 -5.30 -5.59 6.21
CA THR A 53 -4.66 -5.81 4.91
C THR A 53 -4.03 -4.51 4.42
N ILE A 54 -2.99 -4.67 3.60
CA ILE A 54 -2.44 -3.56 2.83
C ILE A 54 -2.34 -4.02 1.38
N GLU A 55 -2.80 -3.18 0.47
CA GLU A 55 -2.84 -3.51 -0.94
C GLU A 55 -2.05 -2.51 -1.75
N LEU A 56 -1.36 -3.00 -2.78
CA LEU A 56 -0.76 -2.15 -3.79
C LEU A 56 -1.77 -2.02 -4.92
N VAL A 57 -2.16 -0.79 -5.21
CA VAL A 57 -3.18 -0.49 -6.21
C VAL A 57 -2.61 0.47 -7.25
N GLU A 58 -2.92 0.20 -8.51
CA GLU A 58 -2.59 1.08 -9.61
C GLU A 58 -3.86 1.64 -10.19
N THR A 59 -3.89 2.96 -10.45
CA THR A 59 -5.03 3.58 -11.13
C THR A 59 -4.76 3.52 -12.63
N VAL A 60 -5.59 2.78 -13.34
CA VAL A 60 -5.49 2.64 -14.80
C VAL A 60 -6.78 3.18 -15.39
N ASN A 61 -6.66 4.23 -16.21
CA ASN A 61 -7.83 4.89 -16.81
C ASN A 61 -8.84 5.30 -15.73
N GLU A 62 -8.31 5.81 -14.61
CA GLU A 62 -9.10 6.27 -13.46
C GLU A 62 -9.82 5.17 -12.71
N LEU A 63 -9.51 3.90 -13.01
CA LEU A 63 -10.08 2.77 -12.29
C LEU A 63 -9.00 2.07 -11.47
N PRO A 64 -9.33 1.63 -10.25
CA PRO A 64 -8.33 0.95 -9.42
C PRO A 64 -8.11 -0.48 -9.90
N VAL A 65 -6.85 -0.86 -9.98
CA VAL A 65 -6.44 -2.23 -10.29
C VAL A 65 -5.56 -2.71 -9.16
N ASN A 66 -6.01 -3.76 -8.48
CA ASN A 66 -5.25 -4.30 -7.36
C ASN A 66 -4.12 -5.19 -7.90
N LEU A 67 -2.90 -4.87 -7.50
CA LEU A 67 -1.71 -5.60 -7.95
C LEU A 67 -1.29 -6.66 -6.95
N HIS A 68 -1.27 -6.31 -5.66
CA HIS A 68 -0.85 -7.20 -4.59
C HIS A 68 -1.62 -6.90 -3.33
N ILE A 69 -1.77 -7.92 -2.48
CA ILE A 69 -2.40 -7.75 -1.17
C ILE A 69 -1.59 -8.53 -0.14
N LEU A 70 -1.45 -7.97 1.05
CA LEU A 70 -0.82 -8.63 2.17
C LEU A 70 -1.76 -8.58 3.37
N ALA A 71 -1.96 -9.74 3.98
CA ALA A 71 -2.62 -9.82 5.28
C ALA A 71 -1.58 -9.57 6.34
N CYS A 72 -1.86 -8.68 7.28
CA CYS A 72 -0.88 -8.21 8.26
C CYS A 72 -1.36 -8.39 9.68
N THR A 73 -0.40 -8.64 10.57
CA THR A 73 -0.63 -8.42 11.99
C THR A 73 -0.52 -6.92 12.25
N LEU A 74 -0.91 -6.49 13.45
CA LEU A 74 -0.79 -5.08 13.82
C LEU A 74 0.67 -4.62 13.76
N GLU A 75 1.59 -5.46 14.24
CA GLU A 75 3.02 -5.13 14.20
C GLU A 75 3.53 -5.01 12.77
N GLU A 76 3.08 -5.93 11.90
CA GLU A 76 3.48 -5.87 10.50
C GLU A 76 2.95 -4.63 9.81
N LEU A 77 1.71 -4.28 10.09
CA LEU A 77 1.12 -3.08 9.49
C LEU A 77 1.85 -1.83 9.98
N ALA A 78 2.17 -1.75 11.27
CA ALA A 78 2.93 -0.62 11.81
C ALA A 78 4.30 -0.52 11.13
N TYR A 79 4.97 -1.65 10.94
CA TYR A 79 6.25 -1.69 10.22
C TYR A 79 6.07 -1.17 8.79
N ASN A 80 5.02 -1.63 8.12
CA ASN A 80 4.76 -1.24 6.72
C ASN A 80 4.49 0.24 6.58
N CYS A 81 3.76 0.82 7.53
CA CYS A 81 3.51 2.26 7.54
C CYS A 81 4.80 3.04 7.73
N ARG A 82 5.73 2.51 8.53
CA ARG A 82 7.05 3.13 8.71
C ARG A 82 7.84 3.09 7.42
N ILE A 83 7.79 1.97 6.68
CA ILE A 83 8.46 1.85 5.39
C ILE A 83 7.91 2.89 4.41
N ILE A 84 6.59 3.01 4.33
CA ILE A 84 5.95 3.99 3.44
C ILE A 84 6.40 5.40 3.79
N THR A 85 6.38 5.73 5.07
CA THR A 85 6.76 7.05 5.54
C THR A 85 8.21 7.36 5.20
N LYS A 86 9.11 6.40 5.43
CA LYS A 86 10.53 6.56 5.14
C LYS A 86 10.77 6.80 3.65
N GLU A 87 10.13 6.00 2.80
CA GLU A 87 10.33 6.11 1.36
C GLU A 87 9.71 7.37 0.81
N ALA A 88 8.54 7.77 1.31
CA ALA A 88 7.91 9.02 0.91
C ALA A 88 8.78 10.21 1.30
N PHE A 89 9.35 10.17 2.52
CA PHE A 89 10.26 11.21 2.99
C PHE A 89 11.45 11.36 2.05
N LYS A 90 12.04 10.25 1.63
CA LYS A 90 13.17 10.29 0.69
C LYS A 90 12.77 10.92 -0.62
N LEU A 91 11.62 10.54 -1.17
CA LEU A 91 11.17 11.07 -2.45
C LEU A 91 10.97 12.58 -2.39
N HIS A 92 10.39 13.07 -1.29
CA HIS A 92 10.06 14.49 -1.20
C HIS A 92 11.21 15.36 -0.75
N ASN A 93 12.16 14.81 -0.01
CA ASN A 93 13.25 15.62 0.55
C ASN A 93 14.57 15.49 -0.21
N LEU A 94 14.92 14.26 -0.60
CA LEU A 94 16.20 14.09 -1.33
C LEU A 94 16.12 14.62 -2.75
N LYS A 95 14.92 14.65 -3.31
CA LYS A 95 14.72 15.14 -4.66
C LYS A 95 15.02 16.61 -4.80
N HIS A 96 14.94 17.36 -3.72
CA HIS A 96 15.10 18.81 -3.73
C HIS A 96 16.51 19.26 -3.31
N THR A 97 17.38 18.34 -3.01
CA THR A 97 18.77 18.66 -2.69
C THR A 97 19.75 18.49 -3.88
#